data_db39b912f28b6220279392e684136ab2
#
_entry.id   db39b912f28b6220279392e684136ab2
#
_cell.length_a   1.000
_cell.length_b   1.000
_cell.length_c   1.000
_cell.angle_alpha   90.00
_cell.angle_beta   90.00
_cell.angle_gamma   90.00
#
_symmetry.space_group_name_H-M   'P 1'
#
loop_
_entity.id
_entity.type
_entity.pdbx_description
1 polymer ?
#
loop_
_entity_poly.entity_id
_entity_poly.type
_entity_poly.pdbx_seq_one_letter_code
_entity_poly.pdbx_strand_id
1 'polypeptide(L)'
;GQNKVFYIKGDTSIADKFLYPMLKSSRNIKKYTASPDMKAFCCDKTIEQLKEEGEEDTLKWIRKFSNEKYEPLAKSINYSPWYQMPSINRADLVTSENPDKRLFIAELNESVIVDQRLIAMKYKDSVVNKELVFALLNSIYGMFAIEANGFGRGQGVLDISKTGFQKICMINPDLISKEDAAEIIALFSKIKNRNVMEIEDELMNADRQAFDKKVLQSIGHEELYDCIKESLLSMQHTRHCVK
;
A
#
# COMPACT_ATOMS: atom_id res chain seq x y z
N GLY A 1 6.14 -6.22 21.26
CA GLY A 1 5.35 -5.04 20.96
C GLY A 1 3.85 -5.36 20.98
N GLN A 2 3.03 -4.36 21.05
CA GLN A 2 1.54 -4.43 21.00
C GLN A 2 1.00 -5.24 19.83
N ASN A 3 1.71 -5.22 18.70
CA ASN A 3 1.30 -5.90 17.47
C ASN A 3 1.15 -7.42 17.59
N LYS A 4 1.74 -8.05 18.64
CA LYS A 4 1.63 -9.50 18.83
C LYS A 4 0.22 -9.97 19.15
N VAL A 5 -0.63 -9.12 19.73
CA VAL A 5 -2.02 -9.43 20.01
C VAL A 5 -2.83 -9.48 18.73
N PHE A 6 -2.60 -8.51 17.85
CA PHE A 6 -3.40 -8.30 16.66
C PHE A 6 -2.90 -9.03 15.42
N TYR A 7 -1.60 -9.40 15.37
CA TYR A 7 -0.98 -9.95 14.17
C TYR A 7 -0.74 -11.45 14.34
N ILE A 8 -1.44 -12.24 13.54
CA ILE A 8 -1.39 -13.69 13.55
C ILE A 8 -0.74 -14.16 12.26
N LYS A 9 0.35 -14.91 12.42
CA LYS A 9 1.05 -15.57 11.32
C LYS A 9 0.88 -17.08 11.43
N GLY A 10 0.41 -17.70 10.37
CA GLY A 10 0.16 -19.15 10.33
C GLY A 10 -1.18 -19.56 10.93
N ASP A 11 -1.30 -20.83 11.26
CA ASP A 11 -2.52 -21.42 11.77
C ASP A 11 -2.82 -20.99 13.21
N THR A 12 -4.10 -20.90 13.53
CA THR A 12 -4.59 -20.53 14.87
C THR A 12 -5.92 -21.24 15.13
N SER A 13 -6.22 -21.48 16.39
CA SER A 13 -7.51 -22.02 16.84
C SER A 13 -8.59 -20.94 17.05
N ILE A 14 -8.25 -19.66 16.87
CA ILE A 14 -9.22 -18.56 16.98
C ILE A 14 -10.27 -18.71 15.88
N ALA A 15 -11.54 -18.52 16.21
CA ALA A 15 -12.64 -18.60 15.25
C ALA A 15 -12.45 -17.59 14.09
N ASP A 16 -12.69 -18.03 12.84
CA ASP A 16 -12.47 -17.23 11.64
C ASP A 16 -13.24 -15.91 11.63
N LYS A 17 -14.39 -15.84 12.30
CA LYS A 17 -15.17 -14.59 12.43
C LYS A 17 -14.41 -13.44 13.11
N PHE A 18 -13.33 -13.72 13.83
CA PHE A 18 -12.45 -12.74 14.47
C PHE A 18 -11.13 -12.54 13.71
N LEU A 19 -10.97 -13.17 12.56
CA LEU A 19 -9.76 -13.16 11.77
C LEU A 19 -10.01 -12.47 10.43
N TYR A 20 -9.22 -11.44 10.14
CA TYR A 20 -9.33 -10.68 8.91
C TYR A 20 -8.02 -10.73 8.12
N PRO A 21 -8.09 -10.82 6.78
CA PRO A 21 -6.89 -10.72 5.95
C PRO A 21 -6.13 -9.43 6.23
N MET A 22 -4.81 -9.52 6.36
CA MET A 22 -3.95 -8.38 6.65
C MET A 22 -2.69 -8.39 5.80
N LEU A 23 -2.31 -7.20 5.33
CA LEU A 23 -1.02 -6.94 4.69
C LEU A 23 -0.13 -6.13 5.63
N LYS A 24 1.00 -6.72 6.04
CA LYS A 24 1.91 -6.10 6.99
C LYS A 24 3.06 -5.34 6.33
N SER A 25 3.53 -5.78 5.18
CA SER A 25 4.76 -5.23 4.61
C SER A 25 4.75 -5.25 3.09
N SER A 26 5.26 -4.17 2.49
CA SER A 26 5.49 -4.08 1.05
C SER A 26 6.62 -5.00 0.55
N ARG A 27 7.48 -5.52 1.43
CA ARG A 27 8.62 -6.36 1.06
C ARG A 27 8.23 -7.64 0.32
N ASN A 28 7.06 -8.20 0.68
CA ASN A 28 6.55 -9.42 0.09
C ASN A 28 5.74 -9.18 -1.20
N ILE A 29 5.44 -7.92 -1.53
CA ILE A 29 4.75 -7.57 -2.77
C ILE A 29 5.74 -7.64 -3.91
N LYS A 30 5.54 -8.60 -4.82
CA LYS A 30 6.42 -8.83 -5.97
C LYS A 30 5.83 -8.33 -7.28
N LYS A 31 4.51 -8.16 -7.36
CA LYS A 31 3.78 -7.69 -8.54
C LYS A 31 2.97 -6.45 -8.19
N TYR A 32 2.37 -5.83 -9.18
CA TYR A 32 1.43 -4.70 -8.97
C TYR A 32 0.09 -5.15 -8.36
N THR A 33 -0.02 -6.42 -7.99
CA THR A 33 -1.11 -6.98 -7.19
C THR A 33 -0.56 -7.51 -5.88
N ALA A 34 -1.22 -7.19 -4.78
CA ALA A 34 -0.84 -7.63 -3.44
C ALA A 34 -1.93 -8.52 -2.82
N SER A 35 -1.48 -9.55 -2.12
CA SER A 35 -2.33 -10.43 -1.32
C SER A 35 -1.96 -10.30 0.15
N PRO A 36 -2.87 -10.60 1.09
CA PRO A 36 -2.56 -10.60 2.52
C PRO A 36 -1.42 -11.57 2.82
N ASP A 37 -0.56 -11.19 3.76
CA ASP A 37 0.57 -12.00 4.21
C ASP A 37 0.39 -12.53 5.64
N MET A 38 -0.71 -12.15 6.30
CA MET A 38 -1.10 -12.64 7.63
C MET A 38 -2.59 -12.38 7.91
N LYS A 39 -3.02 -12.73 9.12
CA LYS A 39 -4.36 -12.43 9.64
C LYS A 39 -4.27 -11.40 10.76
N ALA A 40 -5.27 -10.53 10.86
CA ALA A 40 -5.45 -9.64 11.99
C ALA A 40 -6.53 -10.17 12.91
N PHE A 41 -6.26 -10.17 14.22
CA PHE A 41 -7.27 -10.46 15.24
C PHE A 41 -8.09 -9.18 15.47
N CYS A 42 -9.40 -9.27 15.25
CA CYS A 42 -10.34 -8.16 15.41
C CYS A 42 -11.57 -8.68 16.17
N CYS A 43 -11.66 -8.34 17.45
CA CYS A 43 -12.76 -8.74 18.31
C CYS A 43 -13.31 -7.53 19.04
N ASP A 44 -14.59 -7.24 18.85
CA ASP A 44 -15.33 -6.18 19.51
C ASP A 44 -16.21 -6.68 20.68
N LYS A 45 -16.27 -7.99 20.90
CA LYS A 45 -17.05 -8.62 21.94
C LYS A 45 -16.39 -8.53 23.31
N THR A 46 -17.21 -8.42 24.35
CA THR A 46 -16.73 -8.48 25.73
C THR A 46 -16.36 -9.90 26.13
N ILE A 47 -15.62 -10.06 27.23
CA ILE A 47 -15.27 -11.37 27.78
C ILE A 47 -16.53 -12.19 28.14
N GLU A 48 -17.56 -11.52 28.64
CA GLU A 48 -18.84 -12.15 28.99
C GLU A 48 -19.53 -12.71 27.75
N GLN A 49 -19.63 -11.91 26.68
CA GLN A 49 -20.21 -12.32 25.40
C GLN A 49 -19.45 -13.51 24.80
N LEU A 50 -18.11 -13.47 24.83
CA LEU A 50 -17.28 -14.57 24.33
C LEU A 50 -17.50 -15.87 25.12
N LYS A 51 -17.73 -15.79 26.46
CA LYS A 51 -18.06 -16.94 27.29
C LYS A 51 -19.45 -17.52 26.95
N GLU A 52 -20.44 -16.66 26.79
CA GLU A 52 -21.80 -17.06 26.40
C GLU A 52 -21.85 -17.74 25.04
N GLU A 53 -21.00 -17.30 24.12
CA GLU A 53 -20.87 -17.89 22.78
C GLU A 53 -19.96 -19.11 22.71
N GLY A 54 -19.31 -19.49 23.83
CA GLY A 54 -18.41 -20.63 23.87
C GLY A 54 -17.08 -20.47 23.15
N GLU A 55 -16.62 -19.22 22.96
CA GLU A 55 -15.39 -18.88 22.21
C GLU A 55 -14.11 -19.09 23.04
N GLU A 56 -13.91 -20.32 23.52
CA GLU A 56 -12.82 -20.66 24.46
C GLU A 56 -11.41 -20.36 23.90
N ASP A 57 -11.15 -20.61 22.62
CA ASP A 57 -9.82 -20.37 22.05
C ASP A 57 -9.54 -18.89 21.86
N THR A 58 -10.55 -18.10 21.52
CA THR A 58 -10.47 -16.64 21.51
C THR A 58 -10.20 -16.08 22.90
N LEU A 59 -10.88 -16.63 23.94
CA LEU A 59 -10.64 -16.28 25.34
C LEU A 59 -9.21 -16.63 25.78
N LYS A 60 -8.69 -17.80 25.40
CA LYS A 60 -7.30 -18.19 25.68
C LYS A 60 -6.31 -17.22 25.04
N TRP A 61 -6.57 -16.81 23.77
CA TRP A 61 -5.75 -15.82 23.08
C TRP A 61 -5.72 -14.49 23.82
N ILE A 62 -6.88 -13.94 24.18
CA ILE A 62 -6.98 -12.69 24.91
C ILE A 62 -6.22 -12.80 26.26
N ARG A 63 -6.47 -13.85 27.04
CA ARG A 63 -5.81 -14.08 28.34
C ARG A 63 -4.29 -14.15 28.23
N LYS A 64 -3.75 -14.74 27.15
CA LYS A 64 -2.30 -14.81 26.89
C LYS A 64 -1.64 -13.44 26.88
N PHE A 65 -2.37 -12.41 26.46
CA PHE A 65 -1.86 -11.03 26.33
C PHE A 65 -2.44 -10.07 27.38
N SER A 66 -3.34 -10.54 28.25
CA SER A 66 -3.87 -9.77 29.37
C SER A 66 -2.81 -9.67 30.46
N ASN A 67 -2.04 -8.59 30.46
CA ASN A 67 -0.97 -8.33 31.43
C ASN A 67 -0.68 -6.82 31.50
N GLU A 68 0.15 -6.46 32.49
CA GLU A 68 0.53 -5.07 32.77
C GLU A 68 1.14 -4.31 31.58
N LYS A 69 1.64 -5.00 30.57
CA LYS A 69 2.28 -4.37 29.40
C LYS A 69 1.29 -4.03 28.30
N TYR A 70 0.44 -4.99 27.92
CA TYR A 70 -0.42 -4.84 26.75
C TYR A 70 -1.71 -4.08 27.05
N GLU A 71 -2.36 -4.42 28.14
CA GLU A 71 -3.63 -3.85 28.53
C GLU A 71 -3.55 -2.34 28.86
N PRO A 72 -2.62 -1.85 29.69
CA PRO A 72 -2.48 -0.43 29.95
C PRO A 72 -2.15 0.40 28.71
N LEU A 73 -1.30 -0.14 27.82
CA LEU A 73 -0.97 0.55 26.56
C LEU A 73 -2.19 0.69 25.65
N ALA A 74 -3.02 -0.32 25.54
CA ALA A 74 -4.24 -0.27 24.76
C ALA A 74 -5.27 0.71 25.36
N LYS A 75 -5.42 0.71 26.67
CA LYS A 75 -6.28 1.66 27.39
C LYS A 75 -5.82 3.10 27.22
N SER A 76 -4.50 3.36 27.19
CA SER A 76 -3.95 4.70 27.00
C SER A 76 -4.28 5.32 25.63
N ILE A 77 -4.64 4.50 24.64
CA ILE A 77 -5.08 4.92 23.30
C ILE A 77 -6.58 4.68 23.07
N ASN A 78 -7.33 4.60 24.16
CA ASN A 78 -8.79 4.45 24.17
C ASN A 78 -9.35 3.17 23.54
N TYR A 79 -8.59 2.07 23.57
CA TYR A 79 -9.12 0.77 23.17
C TYR A 79 -10.01 0.22 24.30
N SER A 80 -11.27 -0.02 24.00
CA SER A 80 -12.22 -0.60 24.94
C SER A 80 -13.20 -1.53 24.22
N PRO A 81 -13.11 -2.84 24.45
CA PRO A 81 -12.09 -3.53 25.27
C PRO A 81 -10.66 -3.37 24.71
N TRP A 82 -9.64 -3.56 25.56
CA TRP A 82 -8.24 -3.30 25.22
C TRP A 82 -7.69 -4.12 24.03
N TYR A 83 -8.28 -5.23 23.71
CA TYR A 83 -7.98 -6.11 22.60
C TYR A 83 -8.78 -5.77 21.34
N GLN A 84 -9.65 -4.79 21.39
CA GLN A 84 -10.38 -4.32 20.22
C GLN A 84 -9.44 -3.60 19.26
N MET A 85 -9.41 -4.03 17.99
CA MET A 85 -8.73 -3.29 16.96
C MET A 85 -9.59 -2.09 16.56
N PRO A 86 -9.08 -0.86 16.63
CA PRO A 86 -9.84 0.30 16.18
C PRO A 86 -10.06 0.23 14.67
N SER A 87 -11.02 0.99 14.20
CA SER A 87 -11.53 1.08 12.83
C SER A 87 -10.67 0.42 11.74
N ILE A 88 -11.20 -0.64 11.14
CA ILE A 88 -10.57 -1.38 10.05
C ILE A 88 -10.64 -0.52 8.79
N ASN A 89 -9.55 0.15 8.46
CA ASN A 89 -9.41 0.82 7.17
C ASN A 89 -9.06 -0.23 6.12
N ARG A 90 -10.06 -0.59 5.31
CA ARG A 90 -9.87 -1.43 4.15
C ARG A 90 -9.41 -0.59 2.98
N ALA A 91 -8.40 -1.05 2.27
CA ALA A 91 -7.81 -0.35 1.14
C ALA A 91 -8.08 -1.09 -0.17
N ASP A 92 -8.11 -0.34 -1.27
CA ASP A 92 -8.11 -0.86 -2.62
C ASP A 92 -6.68 -0.89 -3.20
N LEU A 93 -5.87 0.08 -2.81
CA LEU A 93 -4.49 0.27 -3.27
C LEU A 93 -3.56 0.47 -2.08
N VAL A 94 -2.30 0.09 -2.25
CA VAL A 94 -1.29 0.20 -1.21
C VAL A 94 0.08 0.55 -1.77
N THR A 95 0.84 1.38 -1.04
CA THR A 95 2.27 1.60 -1.28
C THR A 95 3.03 1.67 0.04
N SER A 96 4.36 1.66 -0.02
CA SER A 96 5.21 1.78 1.16
C SER A 96 5.29 3.23 1.65
N GLU A 97 5.27 3.46 2.97
CA GLU A 97 5.68 4.75 3.55
C GLU A 97 7.19 4.99 3.39
N ASN A 98 7.94 3.90 3.28
CA ASN A 98 9.39 3.94 3.16
C ASN A 98 9.84 3.11 1.95
N PRO A 99 9.57 3.57 0.71
CA PRO A 99 10.12 2.92 -0.46
C PRO A 99 11.64 3.09 -0.52
N ASP A 100 12.29 2.08 -1.07
CA ASP A 100 13.72 2.08 -1.30
C ASP A 100 13.97 2.18 -2.81
N LYS A 101 14.50 1.15 -3.45
CA LYS A 101 14.78 1.11 -4.89
C LYS A 101 13.55 0.80 -5.75
N ARG A 102 12.51 0.20 -5.17
CA ARG A 102 11.25 -0.09 -5.85
C ARG A 102 10.19 0.93 -5.46
N LEU A 103 9.68 1.64 -6.44
CA LEU A 103 8.63 2.63 -6.26
C LEU A 103 7.41 2.23 -7.08
N PHE A 104 6.34 1.83 -6.41
CA PHE A 104 5.14 1.31 -7.05
C PHE A 104 3.93 1.39 -6.12
N ILE A 105 2.77 1.37 -6.71
CA ILE A 105 1.50 1.21 -6.01
C ILE A 105 0.94 -0.16 -6.42
N ALA A 106 0.50 -0.96 -5.46
CA ALA A 106 -0.11 -2.26 -5.72
C ALA A 106 -1.62 -2.22 -5.46
N GLU A 107 -2.38 -2.92 -6.30
CA GLU A 107 -3.79 -3.17 -6.10
C GLU A 107 -3.99 -4.36 -5.16
N LEU A 108 -4.98 -4.28 -4.28
CA LEU A 108 -5.36 -5.36 -3.38
C LEU A 108 -6.50 -6.18 -4.00
N ASN A 109 -6.29 -7.49 -4.12
CA ASN A 109 -7.27 -8.40 -4.73
C ASN A 109 -8.53 -8.59 -3.87
N GLU A 110 -8.45 -8.27 -2.60
CA GLU A 110 -9.53 -8.37 -1.63
C GLU A 110 -9.44 -7.25 -0.59
N SER A 111 -10.50 -7.08 0.16
CA SER A 111 -10.53 -6.09 1.23
C SER A 111 -9.63 -6.51 2.39
N VAL A 112 -8.49 -5.85 2.55
CA VAL A 112 -7.39 -6.20 3.45
C VAL A 112 -7.18 -5.11 4.48
N ILE A 113 -6.88 -5.50 5.72
CA ILE A 113 -6.35 -4.58 6.73
C ILE A 113 -4.89 -4.29 6.39
N VAL A 114 -4.52 -3.04 6.40
CA VAL A 114 -3.17 -2.59 6.03
C VAL A 114 -2.43 -2.07 7.26
N ASP A 115 -1.19 -2.56 7.47
CA ASP A 115 -0.32 -2.07 8.55
C ASP A 115 -0.02 -0.58 8.41
N GLN A 116 0.21 0.08 9.54
CA GLN A 116 0.47 1.52 9.60
C GLN A 116 1.72 1.99 8.84
N ARG A 117 2.64 1.09 8.49
CA ARG A 117 3.84 1.37 7.69
C ARG A 117 3.59 1.37 6.19
N LEU A 118 2.35 1.19 5.82
CA LEU A 118 1.90 1.24 4.45
C LEU A 118 0.91 2.40 4.29
N ILE A 119 0.94 3.03 3.14
CA ILE A 119 -0.05 4.02 2.74
C ILE A 119 -1.19 3.26 2.08
N ALA A 120 -2.33 3.22 2.77
CA ALA A 120 -3.56 2.62 2.30
C ALA A 120 -4.37 3.67 1.54
N MET A 121 -4.83 3.35 0.34
CA MET A 121 -5.65 4.21 -0.49
C MET A 121 -6.95 3.52 -0.85
N LYS A 122 -8.02 4.30 -0.96
CA LYS A 122 -9.33 3.84 -1.40
C LYS A 122 -9.80 4.69 -2.56
N TYR A 123 -10.35 4.05 -3.58
CA TYR A 123 -11.01 4.79 -4.64
C TYR A 123 -12.22 5.54 -4.09
N LYS A 124 -12.39 6.78 -4.54
CA LYS A 124 -13.64 7.51 -4.30
C LYS A 124 -14.74 6.85 -5.12
N ASP A 125 -15.98 6.90 -4.62
CA ASP A 125 -17.14 6.34 -5.32
C ASP A 125 -17.38 6.99 -6.69
N SER A 126 -16.92 8.22 -6.88
CA SER A 126 -16.98 8.96 -8.15
C SER A 126 -15.99 8.47 -9.21
N VAL A 127 -15.03 7.61 -8.88
CA VAL A 127 -14.05 7.12 -9.86
C VAL A 127 -14.70 6.09 -10.77
N VAL A 128 -14.89 6.45 -12.04
CA VAL A 128 -15.52 5.60 -13.05
C VAL A 128 -14.55 4.56 -13.60
N ASN A 129 -13.32 4.96 -13.90
CA ASN A 129 -12.30 4.09 -14.50
C ASN A 129 -11.15 3.84 -13.52
N LYS A 130 -11.31 2.84 -12.65
CA LYS A 130 -10.32 2.46 -11.65
C LYS A 130 -9.02 1.93 -12.26
N GLU A 131 -9.11 1.21 -13.38
CA GLU A 131 -7.94 0.65 -14.07
C GLU A 131 -7.05 1.75 -14.64
N LEU A 132 -7.66 2.78 -15.25
CA LEU A 132 -6.93 3.95 -15.73
C LEU A 132 -6.25 4.67 -14.57
N VAL A 133 -6.97 4.98 -13.48
CA VAL A 133 -6.39 5.64 -12.31
C VAL A 133 -5.22 4.82 -11.75
N PHE A 134 -5.35 3.51 -11.66
CA PHE A 134 -4.28 2.64 -11.20
C PHE A 134 -3.05 2.66 -12.13
N ALA A 135 -3.26 2.67 -13.44
CA ALA A 135 -2.19 2.82 -14.41
C ALA A 135 -1.48 4.18 -14.26
N LEU A 136 -2.23 5.29 -14.21
CA LEU A 136 -1.67 6.63 -14.06
C LEU A 136 -0.85 6.82 -12.79
N LEU A 137 -1.32 6.25 -11.67
CA LEU A 137 -0.59 6.25 -10.39
C LEU A 137 0.76 5.52 -10.48
N ASN A 138 0.88 4.55 -11.38
CA ASN A 138 2.10 3.78 -11.63
C ASN A 138 2.88 4.26 -12.86
N SER A 139 2.52 5.36 -13.49
CA SER A 139 3.29 5.94 -14.60
C SER A 139 4.62 6.55 -14.10
N ILE A 140 5.51 6.85 -15.02
CA ILE A 140 6.78 7.53 -14.70
C ILE A 140 6.54 8.86 -13.99
N TYR A 141 5.48 9.60 -14.38
CA TYR A 141 5.07 10.81 -13.67
C TYR A 141 4.62 10.51 -12.25
N GLY A 142 3.83 9.45 -12.04
CA GLY A 142 3.40 9.02 -10.71
C GLY A 142 4.60 8.68 -9.82
N MET A 143 5.56 7.91 -10.33
CA MET A 143 6.79 7.60 -9.60
C MET A 143 7.62 8.84 -9.29
N PHE A 144 7.80 9.74 -10.28
CA PHE A 144 8.49 11.01 -10.10
C PHE A 144 7.82 11.87 -9.03
N ALA A 145 6.50 12.01 -9.09
CA ALA A 145 5.74 12.81 -8.13
C ALA A 145 5.87 12.27 -6.69
N ILE A 146 5.90 10.94 -6.52
CA ILE A 146 6.13 10.30 -5.22
C ILE A 146 7.57 10.57 -4.73
N GLU A 147 8.57 10.36 -5.57
CA GLU A 147 9.98 10.60 -5.20
C GLU A 147 10.23 12.08 -4.87
N ALA A 148 9.72 13.01 -5.66
CA ALA A 148 9.90 14.44 -5.48
C ALA A 148 9.22 15.01 -4.22
N ASN A 149 8.17 14.37 -3.73
CA ASN A 149 7.46 14.79 -2.51
C ASN A 149 7.87 14.01 -1.27
N GLY A 150 8.74 13.03 -1.40
CA GLY A 150 9.31 12.29 -0.29
C GLY A 150 10.48 13.03 0.35
N PHE A 151 10.83 12.61 1.56
CA PHE A 151 11.99 13.10 2.29
C PHE A 151 13.04 12.00 2.40
N GLY A 152 14.27 12.28 1.95
CA GLY A 152 15.38 11.33 2.06
C GLY A 152 15.82 11.16 3.52
N ARG A 153 15.67 9.97 4.08
CA ARG A 153 16.39 9.55 5.29
C ARG A 153 17.68 8.87 4.86
N GLY A 154 18.73 8.97 5.61
CA GLY A 154 20.01 8.32 5.26
C GLY A 154 19.87 6.86 4.82
N GLN A 155 20.88 6.31 4.19
CA GLN A 155 20.94 4.94 3.66
C GLN A 155 19.95 4.64 2.51
N GLY A 156 19.59 5.62 1.72
CA GLY A 156 18.75 5.43 0.54
C GLY A 156 17.26 5.28 0.79
N VAL A 157 16.80 5.42 2.04
CA VAL A 157 15.37 5.30 2.36
C VAL A 157 14.64 6.60 2.07
N LEU A 158 13.58 6.53 1.27
CA LEU A 158 12.62 7.62 1.12
C LEU A 158 11.58 7.52 2.24
N ASP A 159 11.18 8.65 2.82
CA ASP A 159 10.10 8.73 3.79
C ASP A 159 8.96 9.58 3.22
N ILE A 160 7.80 8.98 3.11
CA ILE A 160 6.60 9.65 2.60
C ILE A 160 5.52 9.55 3.66
N SER A 161 5.21 10.67 4.31
CA SER A 161 4.09 10.69 5.24
C SER A 161 2.75 10.58 4.48
N LYS A 162 1.73 10.03 5.14
CA LYS A 162 0.36 9.98 4.58
C LYS A 162 -0.14 11.36 4.17
N THR A 163 0.13 12.38 4.98
CA THR A 163 -0.22 13.77 4.69
C THR A 163 0.55 14.33 3.50
N GLY A 164 1.84 13.96 3.35
CA GLY A 164 2.65 14.31 2.18
C GLY A 164 2.10 13.66 0.93
N PHE A 165 1.80 12.37 0.99
CA PHE A 165 1.23 11.63 -0.13
C PHE A 165 -0.11 12.23 -0.64
N GLN A 166 -0.98 12.69 0.26
CA GLN A 166 -2.25 13.33 -0.09
C GLN A 166 -2.11 14.66 -0.84
N LYS A 167 -0.93 15.29 -0.77
CA LYS A 167 -0.64 16.56 -1.47
C LYS A 167 -0.03 16.37 -2.85
N ILE A 168 0.29 15.15 -3.24
CA ILE A 168 0.88 14.85 -4.54
C ILE A 168 -0.16 15.14 -5.63
N CYS A 169 0.20 15.98 -6.59
CA CYS A 169 -0.62 16.20 -7.78
C CYS A 169 -0.40 15.03 -8.74
N MET A 170 -1.49 14.41 -9.16
CA MET A 170 -1.49 13.30 -10.11
C MET A 170 -2.17 13.73 -11.42
N ILE A 171 -1.90 12.99 -12.51
CA ILE A 171 -2.59 13.21 -13.77
C ILE A 171 -4.09 13.00 -13.59
N ASN A 172 -4.89 14.00 -14.02
CA ASN A 172 -6.34 13.88 -13.95
C ASN A 172 -6.83 12.92 -15.06
N PRO A 173 -7.49 11.80 -14.70
CA PRO A 173 -7.99 10.84 -15.69
C PRO A 173 -9.04 11.43 -16.64
N ASP A 174 -9.75 12.49 -16.25
CA ASP A 174 -10.77 13.13 -17.06
C ASP A 174 -10.19 13.89 -18.28
N LEU A 175 -8.88 14.15 -18.29
CA LEU A 175 -8.18 14.76 -19.41
C LEU A 175 -7.84 13.75 -20.53
N ILE A 176 -7.99 12.45 -20.28
CA ILE A 176 -7.57 11.39 -21.18
C ILE A 176 -8.76 10.93 -22.03
N SER A 177 -8.58 10.86 -23.34
CA SER A 177 -9.61 10.33 -24.24
C SER A 177 -9.94 8.87 -23.93
N LYS A 178 -11.11 8.39 -24.35
CA LYS A 178 -11.48 6.98 -24.14
C LYS A 178 -10.56 6.02 -24.90
N GLU A 179 -10.11 6.44 -26.06
CA GLU A 179 -9.20 5.70 -26.93
C GLU A 179 -7.83 5.57 -26.28
N ASP A 180 -7.28 6.68 -25.80
CA ASP A 180 -6.00 6.70 -25.08
C ASP A 180 -6.07 5.92 -23.78
N ALA A 181 -7.17 6.04 -23.05
CA ALA A 181 -7.39 5.30 -21.81
C ALA A 181 -7.35 3.77 -22.04
N ALA A 182 -7.99 3.29 -23.11
CA ALA A 182 -7.98 1.87 -23.47
C ALA A 182 -6.55 1.39 -23.82
N GLU A 183 -5.79 2.19 -24.56
CA GLU A 183 -4.41 1.86 -24.94
C GLU A 183 -3.48 1.88 -23.70
N ILE A 184 -3.58 2.89 -22.84
CA ILE A 184 -2.82 3.00 -21.58
C ILE A 184 -3.07 1.76 -20.70
N ILE A 185 -4.33 1.36 -20.52
CA ILE A 185 -4.69 0.19 -19.73
C ILE A 185 -4.10 -1.08 -20.36
N ALA A 186 -4.18 -1.24 -21.68
CA ALA A 186 -3.62 -2.39 -22.39
C ALA A 186 -2.09 -2.48 -22.26
N LEU A 187 -1.38 -1.35 -22.35
CA LEU A 187 0.06 -1.30 -22.14
C LEU A 187 0.42 -1.60 -20.69
N PHE A 188 -0.28 -1.01 -19.72
CA PHE A 188 -0.03 -1.25 -18.30
C PHE A 188 -0.33 -2.69 -17.88
N SER A 189 -1.29 -3.36 -18.50
CA SER A 189 -1.61 -4.76 -18.19
C SER A 189 -0.44 -5.72 -18.41
N LYS A 190 0.47 -5.40 -19.35
CA LYS A 190 1.71 -6.17 -19.59
C LYS A 190 2.67 -6.01 -18.41
N ILE A 191 2.80 -4.79 -17.90
CA ILE A 191 3.64 -4.45 -16.74
C ILE A 191 3.05 -5.04 -15.46
N LYS A 192 1.74 -4.93 -15.26
CA LYS A 192 1.00 -5.41 -14.09
C LYS A 192 1.25 -6.90 -13.80
N ASN A 193 1.43 -7.69 -14.83
CA ASN A 193 1.55 -9.15 -14.73
C ASN A 193 2.98 -9.66 -14.44
N ARG A 194 4.00 -8.80 -14.57
CA ARG A 194 5.38 -9.15 -14.26
C ARG A 194 5.81 -8.70 -12.85
N ASN A 195 7.01 -9.11 -12.44
CA ASN A 195 7.55 -8.66 -11.18
C ASN A 195 7.90 -7.16 -11.23
N VAL A 196 7.62 -6.47 -10.13
CA VAL A 196 8.09 -5.09 -9.92
C VAL A 196 9.61 -5.11 -9.77
N MET A 197 10.30 -4.35 -10.59
CA MET A 197 11.76 -4.22 -10.58
C MET A 197 12.22 -2.99 -9.80
N GLU A 198 13.52 -2.87 -9.57
CA GLU A 198 14.12 -1.61 -9.13
C GLU A 198 13.92 -0.55 -10.23
N ILE A 199 13.84 0.73 -9.86
CA ILE A 199 13.48 1.79 -10.82
C ILE A 199 14.43 1.84 -12.01
N GLU A 200 15.75 1.68 -11.78
CA GLU A 200 16.74 1.70 -12.86
C GLU A 200 16.42 0.63 -13.92
N ASP A 201 16.19 -0.60 -13.48
CA ASP A 201 15.84 -1.71 -14.36
C ASP A 201 14.45 -1.51 -14.99
N GLU A 202 13.48 -1.03 -14.20
CA GLU A 202 12.11 -0.79 -14.65
C GLU A 202 12.07 0.19 -15.84
N LEU A 203 12.80 1.29 -15.76
CA LEU A 203 12.85 2.33 -16.80
C LEU A 203 13.66 1.94 -18.04
N MET A 204 14.39 0.82 -18.01
CA MET A 204 15.09 0.26 -19.17
C MET A 204 14.22 -0.68 -20.00
N ASN A 205 13.09 -1.16 -19.46
CA ASN A 205 12.21 -2.07 -20.18
C ASN A 205 11.39 -1.40 -21.27
N ALA A 206 11.33 -2.00 -22.44
CA ALA A 206 10.62 -1.44 -23.59
C ALA A 206 9.11 -1.32 -23.38
N ASP A 207 8.49 -2.29 -22.67
CA ASP A 207 7.07 -2.26 -22.30
C ASP A 207 6.78 -1.08 -21.37
N ARG A 208 7.66 -0.79 -20.43
CA ARG A 208 7.59 0.34 -19.52
C ARG A 208 7.71 1.67 -20.26
N GLN A 209 8.70 1.80 -21.13
CA GLN A 209 8.91 3.02 -21.92
C GLN A 209 7.71 3.31 -22.83
N ALA A 210 7.17 2.28 -23.49
CA ALA A 210 5.98 2.44 -24.33
C ALA A 210 4.76 2.92 -23.53
N PHE A 211 4.54 2.35 -22.35
CA PHE A 211 3.46 2.76 -21.45
C PHE A 211 3.61 4.21 -20.99
N ASP A 212 4.79 4.57 -20.48
CA ASP A 212 5.04 5.91 -19.92
C ASP A 212 4.97 7.01 -20.96
N LYS A 213 5.53 6.77 -22.17
CA LYS A 213 5.41 7.69 -23.30
C LYS A 213 3.97 7.88 -23.73
N LYS A 214 3.18 6.78 -23.79
CA LYS A 214 1.76 6.86 -24.11
C LYS A 214 0.97 7.68 -23.09
N VAL A 215 1.27 7.54 -21.80
CA VAL A 215 0.64 8.36 -20.75
C VAL A 215 0.94 9.83 -20.95
N LEU A 216 2.20 10.20 -21.19
CA LEU A 216 2.58 11.60 -21.41
C LEU A 216 2.02 12.15 -22.73
N GLN A 217 2.01 11.36 -23.80
CA GLN A 217 1.42 11.71 -25.08
C GLN A 217 -0.08 12.03 -24.93
N SER A 218 -0.82 11.24 -24.15
CA SER A 218 -2.27 11.42 -23.97
C SER A 218 -2.66 12.74 -23.30
N ILE A 219 -1.69 13.41 -22.65
CA ILE A 219 -1.84 14.75 -22.05
C ILE A 219 -1.04 15.82 -22.80
N GLY A 220 -0.48 15.50 -23.97
CA GLY A 220 0.23 16.45 -24.84
C GLY A 220 1.65 16.80 -24.36
N HIS A 221 2.33 15.93 -23.59
CA HIS A 221 3.63 16.20 -22.97
C HIS A 221 4.64 15.06 -23.14
N GLU A 222 4.62 14.37 -24.29
CA GLU A 222 5.56 13.25 -24.56
C GLU A 222 7.03 13.70 -24.50
N GLU A 223 7.32 14.96 -24.88
CA GLU A 223 8.64 15.57 -24.86
C GLU A 223 9.28 15.60 -23.46
N LEU A 224 8.47 15.52 -22.39
CA LEU A 224 8.97 15.51 -21.02
C LEU A 224 9.50 14.15 -20.54
N TYR A 225 9.31 13.08 -21.34
CA TYR A 225 9.66 11.72 -20.90
C TYR A 225 11.11 11.59 -20.44
N ASP A 226 12.07 12.04 -21.27
CA ASP A 226 13.49 11.89 -20.95
C ASP A 226 13.88 12.78 -19.76
N CYS A 227 13.36 14.00 -19.67
CA CYS A 227 13.60 14.90 -18.55
C CYS A 227 13.08 14.30 -17.22
N ILE A 228 11.88 13.73 -17.20
CA ILE A 228 11.31 13.10 -16.01
C ILE A 228 12.13 11.85 -15.62
N LYS A 229 12.53 11.05 -16.61
CA LYS A 229 13.34 9.86 -16.41
C LYS A 229 14.69 10.20 -15.76
N GLU A 230 15.41 11.15 -16.32
CA GLU A 230 16.71 11.60 -15.80
C GLU A 230 16.58 12.18 -14.40
N SER A 231 15.55 13.01 -14.16
CA SER A 231 15.29 13.61 -12.86
C SER A 231 14.99 12.55 -11.79
N LEU A 232 14.15 11.57 -12.11
CA LEU A 232 13.80 10.46 -11.20
C LEU A 232 15.04 9.64 -10.84
N LEU A 233 15.86 9.27 -11.83
CA LEU A 233 17.10 8.51 -11.63
C LEU A 233 18.11 9.32 -10.81
N SER A 234 18.26 10.62 -11.09
CA SER A 234 19.15 11.52 -10.34
C SER A 234 18.74 11.66 -8.86
N MET A 235 17.44 11.83 -8.60
CA MET A 235 16.93 11.90 -7.22
C MET A 235 17.19 10.59 -6.47
N GLN A 236 16.93 9.44 -7.08
CA GLN A 236 17.23 8.15 -6.48
C GLN A 236 18.73 7.95 -6.20
N HIS A 237 19.57 8.25 -7.19
CA HIS A 237 21.02 8.16 -7.04
C HIS A 237 21.51 9.05 -5.88
N THR A 238 21.08 10.31 -5.86
CA THR A 238 21.43 11.26 -4.78
C THR A 238 21.04 10.71 -3.41
N ARG A 239 19.83 10.19 -3.28
CA ARG A 239 19.33 9.62 -2.03
C ARG A 239 20.16 8.43 -1.54
N HIS A 240 20.62 7.58 -2.46
CA HIS A 240 21.45 6.42 -2.13
C HIS A 240 22.93 6.75 -1.90
N CYS A 241 23.43 7.90 -2.36
CA CYS A 241 24.79 8.35 -2.12
C CYS A 241 24.98 9.02 -0.77
N VAL A 242 23.92 9.51 -0.12
CA VAL A 242 23.99 10.13 1.21
C VAL A 242 24.12 9.03 2.27
N LYS A 243 25.27 9.00 2.96
CA LYS A 243 25.57 8.04 4.04
C LYS A 243 24.99 8.51 5.37
#